data_53d2abd3e2e097a00894a84b91692b4d
#
_entry.id   53d2abd3e2e097a00894a84b91692b4d
#
_cell.length_a   1.000
_cell.length_b   1.000
_cell.length_c   1.000
_cell.angle_alpha   90.00
_cell.angle_beta   90.00
_cell.angle_gamma   90.00
#
_symmetry.space_group_name_H-M   'P 1'
#
loop_
_entity.id
_entity.type
_entity.pdbx_description
1 polymer ?
#
loop_
_entity_poly.entity_id
_entity_poly.type
_entity_poly.pdbx_seq_one_letter_code
_entity_poly.pdbx_strand_id
1 'polypeptide(L)'
;MPTEILMPALSPTMEEGTLAKWLVKEGDEVKSGDILAEIETDKATMEFEAVDEGKVGKILVAEGTAGVKVNTPIAVLLEEGESADDIGAAPAPKPEAKAEADAPKAEAAGAPAAAAAPAPAAPKSADGGRIFASPLARRIAAEKGIDLASVAGSGPHGRIVKADVEGAKPGAAKPAAEAPKAAPAPAAAAPAGPSAETILKMYADRETEEVALDGMRRTIAARLSEAKQTIPHFYLRRSAKLDELMKFRAMLNKQLESRGVKLSVNDFIIKACALALQEVPDANAVWAGDRILKLKPSDVAVAVAIEGGLFTPVLKDAQQKTLSALSAEMKDLANRAKTKKLAPHEYQGGSFAISNLGMFGIENFDAVINPPHGAILAVGAGIQTPVVENGEVVVRNVMSMTLSVDHRVIDGALGAQLLEAIVKHLENPMGMLA
;
A
#
# COMPACT_ATOMS: atom_id res chain seq x y z
N MET A 1 -16.06 31.98 22.02
CA MET A 1 -14.74 31.36 22.42
C MET A 1 -13.98 31.07 21.13
N PRO A 2 -12.67 31.37 21.08
CA PRO A 2 -11.89 31.13 19.86
C PRO A 2 -12.04 29.68 19.41
N THR A 3 -12.38 29.44 18.14
CA THR A 3 -12.54 28.11 17.56
C THR A 3 -11.24 27.70 16.90
N GLU A 4 -10.67 26.57 17.33
CA GLU A 4 -9.44 26.03 16.73
C GLU A 4 -9.75 25.27 15.44
N ILE A 5 -9.08 25.64 14.37
CA ILE A 5 -9.08 24.87 13.11
C ILE A 5 -8.02 23.80 13.22
N LEU A 6 -8.45 22.54 13.14
CA LEU A 6 -7.59 21.37 13.26
C LEU A 6 -7.21 20.84 11.88
N MET A 7 -6.01 20.26 11.77
CA MET A 7 -5.57 19.54 10.57
C MET A 7 -6.54 18.41 10.23
N PRO A 8 -7.24 18.45 9.08
CA PRO A 8 -8.27 17.48 8.75
C PRO A 8 -7.66 16.13 8.32
N ALA A 9 -8.39 15.05 8.56
CA ALA A 9 -8.10 13.75 7.95
C ALA A 9 -8.74 13.68 6.56
N LEU A 10 -8.02 14.11 5.52
CA LEU A 10 -8.51 14.13 4.14
C LEU A 10 -8.52 12.73 3.48
N SER A 11 -7.97 11.72 4.13
CA SER A 11 -8.09 10.32 3.74
C SER A 11 -8.16 9.41 4.97
N PRO A 12 -8.82 8.21 4.87
CA PRO A 12 -8.96 7.27 6.00
C PRO A 12 -7.64 6.76 6.59
N THR A 13 -6.55 6.90 5.86
CA THR A 13 -5.20 6.43 6.24
C THR A 13 -4.22 7.57 6.50
N MET A 14 -4.70 8.82 6.53
CA MET A 14 -3.87 9.99 6.74
C MET A 14 -3.55 10.15 8.23
N GLU A 15 -2.29 10.06 8.60
CA GLU A 15 -1.79 10.35 9.95
C GLU A 15 -1.17 11.74 10.03
N GLU A 16 -0.58 12.23 8.94
CA GLU A 16 0.04 13.55 8.82
C GLU A 16 -0.09 14.10 7.39
N GLY A 17 -0.01 15.43 7.23
CA GLY A 17 -0.03 16.11 5.95
C GLY A 17 0.94 17.29 5.92
N THR A 18 1.14 17.85 4.71
CA THR A 18 1.90 19.08 4.51
C THR A 18 0.94 20.21 4.20
N LEU A 19 1.01 21.29 4.95
CA LEU A 19 0.24 22.49 4.63
C LEU A 19 0.96 23.22 3.48
N ALA A 20 0.50 22.99 2.25
CA ALA A 20 1.18 23.47 1.04
C ALA A 20 1.07 24.99 0.90
N LYS A 21 -0.13 25.54 1.10
CA LYS A 21 -0.39 26.96 0.93
C LYS A 21 -1.60 27.42 1.74
N TRP A 22 -1.52 28.62 2.31
CA TRP A 22 -2.68 29.34 2.84
C TRP A 22 -3.32 30.21 1.76
N LEU A 23 -4.63 30.13 1.61
CA LEU A 23 -5.42 30.97 0.69
C LEU A 23 -6.06 32.17 1.41
N VAL A 24 -5.98 32.20 2.74
CA VAL A 24 -6.45 33.25 3.62
C VAL A 24 -5.31 33.79 4.47
N LYS A 25 -5.47 35.02 4.98
CA LYS A 25 -4.50 35.70 5.84
C LYS A 25 -5.10 35.98 7.21
N GLU A 26 -4.25 36.22 8.21
CA GLU A 26 -4.68 36.68 9.52
C GLU A 26 -5.46 37.99 9.36
N GLY A 27 -6.66 38.03 9.89
CA GLY A 27 -7.58 39.13 9.79
C GLY A 27 -8.64 39.01 8.70
N ASP A 28 -8.57 38.03 7.81
CA ASP A 28 -9.60 37.78 6.79
C ASP A 28 -10.86 37.17 7.42
N GLU A 29 -12.02 37.55 6.90
CA GLU A 29 -13.31 36.98 7.26
C GLU A 29 -13.62 35.81 6.36
N VAL A 30 -13.94 34.65 6.94
CA VAL A 30 -14.23 33.41 6.23
C VAL A 30 -15.62 32.89 6.58
N LYS A 31 -16.28 32.29 5.58
CA LYS A 31 -17.60 31.68 5.70
C LYS A 31 -17.50 30.17 5.52
N SER A 32 -18.46 29.45 6.07
CA SER A 32 -18.57 28.02 5.84
C SER A 32 -18.59 27.68 4.33
N GLY A 33 -17.65 26.85 3.89
CA GLY A 33 -17.42 26.49 2.49
C GLY A 33 -16.32 27.30 1.77
N ASP A 34 -15.75 28.33 2.40
CA ASP A 34 -14.61 29.06 1.83
C ASP A 34 -13.33 28.21 1.93
N ILE A 35 -12.48 28.24 0.90
CA ILE A 35 -11.25 27.49 0.87
C ILE A 35 -10.19 28.20 1.72
N LEU A 36 -9.73 27.56 2.79
CA LEU A 36 -8.76 28.09 3.73
C LEU A 36 -7.32 27.83 3.31
N ALA A 37 -7.02 26.60 2.89
CA ALA A 37 -5.68 26.16 2.60
C ALA A 37 -5.66 24.99 1.60
N GLU A 38 -4.51 24.82 0.95
CA GLU A 38 -4.17 23.61 0.19
C GLU A 38 -3.31 22.71 1.07
N ILE A 39 -3.74 21.46 1.26
CA ILE A 39 -3.05 20.45 2.05
C ILE A 39 -2.56 19.35 1.12
N GLU A 40 -1.25 19.15 1.09
CA GLU A 40 -0.62 18.04 0.37
C GLU A 40 -0.60 16.80 1.25
N THR A 41 -1.25 15.75 0.77
CA THR A 41 -1.24 14.41 1.38
C THR A 41 -0.28 13.49 0.63
N ASP A 42 -0.10 12.27 1.11
CA ASP A 42 0.68 11.22 0.41
C ASP A 42 0.13 10.87 -0.97
N LYS A 43 -1.08 11.31 -1.33
CA LYS A 43 -1.81 10.93 -2.55
C LYS A 43 -2.13 12.09 -3.48
N ALA A 44 -2.43 13.26 -2.95
CA ALA A 44 -2.80 14.43 -3.73
C ALA A 44 -2.76 15.70 -2.88
N THR A 45 -2.69 16.88 -3.54
CA THR A 45 -3.01 18.17 -2.92
C THR A 45 -4.53 18.33 -2.93
N MET A 46 -5.11 18.60 -1.78
CA MET A 46 -6.55 18.79 -1.58
C MET A 46 -6.83 20.15 -0.98
N GLU A 47 -7.91 20.76 -1.42
CA GLU A 47 -8.42 22.02 -0.87
C GLU A 47 -9.14 21.74 0.46
N PHE A 48 -8.85 22.53 1.46
CA PHE A 48 -9.49 22.45 2.77
C PHE A 48 -10.43 23.63 2.96
N GLU A 49 -11.71 23.31 3.11
CA GLU A 49 -12.79 24.29 3.25
C GLU A 49 -13.09 24.57 4.73
N ALA A 50 -13.48 25.83 5.03
CA ALA A 50 -13.94 26.22 6.35
C ALA A 50 -15.24 25.50 6.71
N VAL A 51 -15.28 24.88 7.88
CA VAL A 51 -16.51 24.31 8.45
C VAL A 51 -17.30 25.37 9.21
N ASP A 52 -16.59 26.23 9.90
CA ASP A 52 -17.14 27.31 10.73
C ASP A 52 -16.89 28.69 10.09
N GLU A 53 -17.73 29.67 10.41
CA GLU A 53 -17.58 31.05 9.98
C GLU A 53 -16.98 31.90 11.09
N GLY A 54 -16.15 32.88 10.70
CA GLY A 54 -15.48 33.76 11.64
C GLY A 54 -14.31 34.51 11.00
N LYS A 55 -13.55 35.23 11.83
CA LYS A 55 -12.35 35.94 11.40
C LYS A 55 -11.09 35.14 11.72
N VAL A 56 -10.18 35.00 10.76
CA VAL A 56 -8.90 34.32 11.00
C VAL A 56 -8.08 35.12 12.01
N GLY A 57 -8.00 34.61 13.25
CA GLY A 57 -7.30 35.30 14.35
C GLY A 57 -5.80 35.13 14.27
N LYS A 58 -5.35 33.89 14.19
CA LYS A 58 -3.92 33.56 14.13
C LYS A 58 -3.66 32.28 13.36
N ILE A 59 -2.64 32.29 12.52
CA ILE A 59 -2.10 31.11 11.85
C ILE A 59 -1.01 30.49 12.72
N LEU A 60 -1.22 29.23 13.16
CA LEU A 60 -0.32 28.52 14.07
C LEU A 60 0.75 27.71 13.32
N VAL A 61 0.45 27.28 12.10
CA VAL A 61 1.33 26.49 11.24
C VAL A 61 1.63 27.27 9.97
N ALA A 62 2.91 27.52 9.72
CA ALA A 62 3.34 28.27 8.54
C ALA A 62 3.13 27.49 7.24
N GLU A 63 2.97 28.21 6.14
CA GLU A 63 2.94 27.68 4.78
C GLU A 63 4.22 26.86 4.49
N GLY A 64 4.09 25.70 3.82
CA GLY A 64 5.19 24.79 3.53
C GLY A 64 5.60 23.85 4.67
N THR A 65 4.91 23.89 5.81
CA THR A 65 5.23 22.99 6.95
C THR A 65 4.78 21.57 6.65
N ALA A 66 5.74 20.65 6.62
CA ALA A 66 5.52 19.21 6.38
C ALA A 66 5.34 18.44 7.71
N GLY A 67 4.64 17.29 7.67
CA GLY A 67 4.50 16.39 8.80
C GLY A 67 3.58 16.90 9.91
N VAL A 68 2.59 17.72 9.57
CA VAL A 68 1.57 18.19 10.52
C VAL A 68 0.59 17.05 10.77
N LYS A 69 0.51 16.59 12.01
CA LYS A 69 -0.37 15.46 12.39
C LYS A 69 -1.83 15.85 12.31
N VAL A 70 -2.68 14.92 11.92
CA VAL A 70 -4.14 15.06 11.96
C VAL A 70 -4.59 15.43 13.39
N ASN A 71 -5.58 16.32 13.49
CA ASN A 71 -6.08 16.93 14.72
C ASN A 71 -5.09 17.86 15.45
N THR A 72 -4.02 18.32 14.80
CA THR A 72 -3.17 19.39 15.35
C THR A 72 -3.80 20.74 15.00
N PRO A 73 -3.89 21.70 15.95
CA PRO A 73 -4.36 23.06 15.66
C PRO A 73 -3.46 23.75 14.62
N ILE A 74 -4.04 24.21 13.51
CA ILE A 74 -3.33 24.88 12.42
C ILE A 74 -3.63 26.37 12.33
N ALA A 75 -4.82 26.80 12.75
CA ALA A 75 -5.21 28.20 12.86
C ALA A 75 -6.29 28.38 13.92
N VAL A 76 -6.60 29.62 14.27
CA VAL A 76 -7.65 29.99 15.23
C VAL A 76 -8.61 30.98 14.57
N LEU A 77 -9.92 30.68 14.62
CA LEU A 77 -10.99 31.61 14.24
C LEU A 77 -11.51 32.37 15.46
N LEU A 78 -11.77 33.63 15.27
CA LEU A 78 -12.41 34.53 16.26
C LEU A 78 -13.85 34.78 15.84
N GLU A 79 -14.79 34.74 16.79
CA GLU A 79 -16.18 35.18 16.60
C GLU A 79 -16.30 36.71 16.67
N GLU A 80 -17.43 37.28 16.20
CA GLU A 80 -17.67 38.71 16.23
C GLU A 80 -17.60 39.27 17.67
N GLY A 81 -16.58 40.11 17.92
CA GLY A 81 -16.37 40.78 19.23
C GLY A 81 -15.18 40.28 20.06
N GLU A 82 -14.45 39.27 19.57
CA GLU A 82 -13.23 38.76 20.22
C GLU A 82 -11.97 39.44 19.65
N SER A 83 -10.95 39.64 20.48
CA SER A 83 -9.67 40.21 20.06
C SER A 83 -8.54 39.19 20.10
N ALA A 84 -7.48 39.38 19.27
CA ALA A 84 -6.32 38.52 19.18
C ALA A 84 -5.55 38.37 20.51
N ASP A 85 -5.78 39.21 21.49
CA ASP A 85 -5.17 39.16 22.82
C ASP A 85 -5.80 38.12 23.74
N ASP A 86 -6.97 37.57 23.38
CA ASP A 86 -7.67 36.52 24.15
C ASP A 86 -7.18 35.08 23.81
N ILE A 87 -6.21 34.96 22.91
CA ILE A 87 -5.60 33.65 22.56
C ILE A 87 -4.61 33.26 23.66
N GLY A 88 -5.14 32.70 24.75
CA GLY A 88 -4.34 32.17 25.85
C GLY A 88 -3.55 30.93 25.43
N ALA A 89 -2.34 30.75 26.00
CA ALA A 89 -1.45 29.61 25.75
C ALA A 89 -2.17 28.28 25.98
N ALA A 90 -2.03 27.36 25.03
CA ALA A 90 -2.69 26.06 24.94
C ALA A 90 -2.52 25.21 26.21
N PRO A 91 -3.58 24.58 26.74
CA PRO A 91 -3.47 23.50 27.70
C PRO A 91 -3.21 22.15 27.01
N ALA A 92 -2.33 21.34 27.58
CA ALA A 92 -2.02 19.99 27.14
C ALA A 92 -3.26 19.06 27.14
N PRO A 93 -3.34 18.08 26.24
CA PRO A 93 -4.54 17.28 26.03
C PRO A 93 -4.87 16.38 27.21
N LYS A 94 -6.10 16.48 27.72
CA LYS A 94 -6.71 15.57 28.68
C LYS A 94 -7.48 14.49 27.91
N PRO A 95 -7.42 13.22 28.32
CA PRO A 95 -8.12 12.15 27.59
C PRO A 95 -9.61 12.21 27.87
N GLU A 96 -10.42 12.31 26.83
CA GLU A 96 -11.87 12.24 26.89
C GLU A 96 -12.41 10.80 26.83
N ALA A 97 -13.48 10.63 27.60
CA ALA A 97 -14.16 9.39 27.88
C ALA A 97 -15.03 8.92 26.70
N LYS A 98 -15.12 7.60 26.56
CA LYS A 98 -16.05 6.88 25.69
C LYS A 98 -17.51 7.29 25.94
N ALA A 99 -18.22 7.63 24.89
CA ALA A 99 -19.67 7.59 24.84
C ALA A 99 -20.12 6.27 24.21
N GLU A 100 -20.93 5.53 24.98
CA GLU A 100 -21.67 4.35 24.53
C GLU A 100 -22.79 4.77 23.57
N ALA A 101 -22.96 4.04 22.49
CA ALA A 101 -24.14 4.07 21.66
C ALA A 101 -24.77 2.67 21.61
N ASP A 102 -26.01 2.67 22.07
CA ASP A 102 -27.02 1.65 22.21
C ASP A 102 -27.26 0.82 20.93
N ALA A 103 -27.40 -0.48 21.08
CA ALA A 103 -27.84 -1.38 20.00
C ALA A 103 -29.13 -2.11 20.40
N PRO A 104 -30.13 -2.21 19.51
CA PRO A 104 -31.38 -2.88 19.84
C PRO A 104 -31.30 -4.40 19.70
N LYS A 105 -31.89 -5.03 20.66
CA LYS A 105 -32.16 -6.43 20.91
C LYS A 105 -33.07 -7.04 19.85
N ALA A 106 -32.70 -8.17 19.29
CA ALA A 106 -33.63 -9.08 18.62
C ALA A 106 -33.45 -10.51 19.16
N GLU A 107 -34.61 -11.14 19.39
CA GLU A 107 -34.85 -12.35 20.17
C GLU A 107 -34.39 -13.66 19.50
N ALA A 108 -34.34 -14.63 20.37
CA ALA A 108 -33.82 -15.98 20.26
C ALA A 108 -34.67 -16.96 19.41
N ALA A 109 -33.97 -17.98 18.87
CA ALA A 109 -34.50 -19.34 18.81
C ALA A 109 -33.37 -20.37 18.67
N GLY A 110 -33.37 -21.34 19.59
CA GLY A 110 -33.02 -22.74 19.34
C GLY A 110 -31.56 -23.15 19.33
N ALA A 111 -31.04 -23.63 20.47
CA ALA A 111 -29.80 -24.40 20.58
C ALA A 111 -29.96 -25.84 20.11
N PRO A 112 -28.85 -26.49 19.71
CA PRO A 112 -28.49 -27.76 20.33
C PRO A 112 -27.04 -27.77 20.89
N ALA A 113 -26.88 -28.67 21.85
CA ALA A 113 -25.82 -28.89 22.79
C ALA A 113 -24.38 -28.58 22.37
N ALA A 114 -23.72 -27.72 23.13
CA ALA A 114 -22.33 -27.42 23.05
C ALA A 114 -21.45 -28.52 23.63
N ALA A 115 -20.47 -28.98 22.87
CA ALA A 115 -19.33 -29.76 23.35
C ALA A 115 -18.55 -28.93 24.39
N ALA A 116 -18.16 -29.56 25.50
CA ALA A 116 -17.47 -28.92 26.62
C ALA A 116 -16.11 -28.34 26.21
N ALA A 117 -15.88 -27.09 26.53
CA ALA A 117 -14.62 -26.39 26.33
C ALA A 117 -13.45 -27.10 27.05
N PRO A 118 -12.22 -27.11 26.48
CA PRO A 118 -11.05 -27.73 27.10
C PRO A 118 -10.69 -27.04 28.43
N ALA A 119 -10.22 -27.84 29.41
CA ALA A 119 -9.90 -27.37 30.75
C ALA A 119 -8.66 -26.42 30.71
N PRO A 120 -8.59 -25.40 31.57
CA PRO A 120 -7.45 -24.51 31.67
C PRO A 120 -6.13 -25.23 31.92
N ALA A 121 -5.02 -24.68 31.41
CA ALA A 121 -3.68 -25.24 31.61
C ALA A 121 -3.30 -25.32 33.09
N ALA A 122 -2.43 -26.31 33.43
CA ALA A 122 -2.02 -26.54 34.82
C ALA A 122 -1.22 -25.33 35.37
N PRO A 123 -1.60 -24.73 36.51
CA PRO A 123 -0.83 -23.68 37.15
C PRO A 123 0.51 -24.23 37.71
N LYS A 124 1.53 -23.35 37.79
CA LYS A 124 2.83 -23.66 38.40
C LYS A 124 2.88 -23.05 39.79
N SER A 125 3.53 -23.72 40.77
CA SER A 125 3.78 -23.18 42.08
C SER A 125 4.85 -22.05 42.04
N ALA A 126 4.94 -21.25 43.09
CA ALA A 126 5.93 -20.19 43.25
C ALA A 126 7.40 -20.69 43.13
N ASP A 127 7.64 -21.96 43.42
CA ASP A 127 8.95 -22.64 43.31
C ASP A 127 9.15 -23.35 41.95
N GLY A 128 8.32 -23.08 40.94
CA GLY A 128 8.43 -23.68 39.61
C GLY A 128 7.92 -25.11 39.49
N GLY A 129 7.41 -25.72 40.54
CA GLY A 129 6.81 -27.07 40.56
C GLY A 129 5.44 -27.10 39.95
N ARG A 130 5.10 -28.23 39.30
CA ARG A 130 3.80 -28.43 38.65
C ARG A 130 2.74 -28.82 39.68
N ILE A 131 1.66 -28.03 39.84
CA ILE A 131 0.54 -28.34 40.73
C ILE A 131 -0.34 -29.44 40.11
N PHE A 132 -0.47 -30.56 40.82
CA PHE A 132 -1.31 -31.68 40.37
C PHE A 132 -2.76 -31.43 40.84
N ALA A 133 -3.63 -30.99 39.93
CA ALA A 133 -5.07 -30.82 40.20
C ALA A 133 -5.89 -31.49 39.10
N SER A 134 -7.06 -32.03 39.48
CA SER A 134 -7.96 -32.63 38.49
C SER A 134 -8.59 -31.55 37.59
N PRO A 135 -9.00 -31.88 36.37
CA PRO A 135 -9.63 -30.91 35.44
C PRO A 135 -10.89 -30.24 36.08
N LEU A 136 -11.64 -31.00 36.86
CA LEU A 136 -12.84 -30.49 37.56
C LEU A 136 -12.47 -29.55 38.70
N ALA A 137 -11.43 -29.90 39.49
CA ALA A 137 -10.94 -29.03 40.58
C ALA A 137 -10.43 -27.69 40.03
N ARG A 138 -9.74 -27.67 38.89
CA ARG A 138 -9.25 -26.44 38.21
C ARG A 138 -10.42 -25.55 37.77
N ARG A 139 -11.50 -26.14 37.24
CA ARG A 139 -12.67 -25.41 36.79
C ARG A 139 -13.42 -24.76 37.97
N ILE A 140 -13.62 -25.52 39.06
CA ILE A 140 -14.29 -25.01 40.26
C ILE A 140 -13.44 -23.95 40.97
N ALA A 141 -12.10 -24.12 41.00
CA ALA A 141 -11.20 -23.14 41.56
C ALA A 141 -11.23 -21.83 40.79
N ALA A 142 -11.27 -21.89 39.44
CA ALA A 142 -11.42 -20.71 38.59
C ALA A 142 -12.76 -20.00 38.77
N GLU A 143 -13.85 -20.75 38.90
CA GLU A 143 -15.19 -20.19 39.16
C GLU A 143 -15.32 -19.54 40.55
N LYS A 144 -14.63 -20.10 41.57
CA LYS A 144 -14.69 -19.60 42.96
C LYS A 144 -13.53 -18.66 43.32
N GLY A 145 -12.62 -18.36 42.37
CA GLY A 145 -11.46 -17.50 42.64
C GLY A 145 -10.50 -18.05 43.70
N ILE A 146 -10.38 -19.39 43.78
CA ILE A 146 -9.51 -20.06 44.77
C ILE A 146 -8.15 -20.36 44.14
N ASP A 147 -7.05 -19.91 44.79
CA ASP A 147 -5.69 -20.23 44.34
C ASP A 147 -5.34 -21.69 44.72
N LEU A 148 -5.16 -22.52 43.67
CA LEU A 148 -4.79 -23.92 43.80
C LEU A 148 -3.43 -24.16 44.51
N ALA A 149 -2.57 -23.14 44.55
CA ALA A 149 -1.29 -23.25 45.28
C ALA A 149 -1.48 -23.26 46.81
N SER A 150 -2.60 -22.76 47.29
CA SER A 150 -2.94 -22.70 48.73
C SER A 150 -3.77 -23.90 49.22
N VAL A 151 -4.18 -24.82 48.30
CA VAL A 151 -5.05 -25.96 48.63
C VAL A 151 -4.22 -27.26 48.71
N ALA A 152 -4.27 -27.93 49.86
CA ALA A 152 -3.62 -29.25 49.99
C ALA A 152 -4.49 -30.33 49.30
N GLY A 153 -3.90 -31.11 48.35
CA GLY A 153 -4.59 -32.15 47.63
C GLY A 153 -4.73 -33.46 48.44
N SER A 154 -5.96 -33.97 48.60
CA SER A 154 -6.26 -35.25 49.27
C SER A 154 -6.28 -36.45 48.34
N GLY A 155 -6.18 -36.28 47.02
CA GLY A 155 -6.18 -37.35 46.03
C GLY A 155 -4.86 -38.09 45.92
N PRO A 156 -4.83 -39.21 45.13
CA PRO A 156 -3.59 -39.99 44.89
C PRO A 156 -2.43 -39.15 44.43
N HIS A 157 -1.26 -39.36 45.01
CA HIS A 157 -0.05 -38.59 44.78
C HIS A 157 -0.16 -37.07 45.05
N GLY A 158 -0.97 -36.67 46.06
CA GLY A 158 -1.17 -35.28 46.43
C GLY A 158 -1.98 -34.46 45.40
N ARG A 159 -2.81 -35.11 44.57
CA ARG A 159 -3.61 -34.42 43.59
C ARG A 159 -4.81 -33.70 44.24
N ILE A 160 -4.96 -32.42 43.91
CA ILE A 160 -6.13 -31.64 44.33
C ILE A 160 -7.37 -32.15 43.58
N VAL A 161 -8.39 -32.59 44.36
CA VAL A 161 -9.66 -33.07 43.85
C VAL A 161 -10.81 -32.11 44.17
N LYS A 162 -11.99 -32.36 43.60
CA LYS A 162 -13.16 -31.48 43.76
C LYS A 162 -13.47 -31.15 45.24
N ALA A 163 -13.44 -32.15 46.12
CA ALA A 163 -13.72 -31.96 47.54
C ALA A 163 -12.76 -30.97 48.25
N ASP A 164 -11.51 -30.93 47.84
CA ASP A 164 -10.54 -30.04 48.44
C ASP A 164 -10.79 -28.57 48.09
N VAL A 165 -11.28 -28.32 46.88
CA VAL A 165 -11.63 -26.96 46.42
C VAL A 165 -12.95 -26.50 46.97
N GLU A 166 -13.93 -27.42 47.17
CA GLU A 166 -15.24 -27.10 47.77
C GLU A 166 -15.12 -26.79 49.26
N GLY A 167 -14.16 -27.40 49.97
CA GLY A 167 -13.90 -27.17 51.38
C GLY A 167 -12.97 -25.97 51.65
N ALA A 168 -12.31 -25.43 50.68
CA ALA A 168 -11.43 -24.28 50.82
C ALA A 168 -12.23 -22.98 50.95
N LYS A 169 -12.02 -22.22 51.99
CA LYS A 169 -12.55 -20.86 52.11
C LYS A 169 -11.82 -19.96 51.14
N PRO A 170 -12.49 -19.01 50.44
CA PRO A 170 -11.79 -18.01 49.62
C PRO A 170 -10.86 -17.20 50.54
N GLY A 171 -9.55 -17.41 50.42
CA GLY A 171 -8.56 -16.58 51.07
C GLY A 171 -8.57 -15.21 50.40
N ALA A 172 -8.53 -14.15 51.20
CA ALA A 172 -8.46 -12.79 50.70
C ALA A 172 -7.31 -12.68 49.69
N ALA A 173 -7.65 -12.47 48.44
CA ALA A 173 -6.68 -12.20 47.39
C ALA A 173 -5.92 -10.92 47.77
N LYS A 174 -4.61 -11.05 48.02
CA LYS A 174 -3.72 -9.92 48.06
C LYS A 174 -3.86 -9.20 46.72
N PRO A 175 -4.10 -7.87 46.66
CA PRO A 175 -4.19 -7.19 45.39
C PRO A 175 -2.95 -7.52 44.59
N ALA A 176 -3.11 -8.24 43.48
CA ALA A 176 -2.06 -8.39 42.51
C ALA A 176 -1.74 -6.98 42.03
N ALA A 177 -0.55 -6.50 42.31
CA ALA A 177 -0.02 -5.35 41.63
C ALA A 177 -0.15 -5.63 40.15
N GLU A 178 -0.93 -4.80 39.41
CA GLU A 178 -1.04 -4.80 37.99
C GLU A 178 0.38 -4.79 37.43
N ALA A 179 0.84 -5.91 36.92
CA ALA A 179 2.03 -5.94 36.11
C ALA A 179 1.81 -4.96 34.96
N PRO A 180 2.70 -3.99 34.74
CA PRO A 180 2.53 -3.10 33.60
C PRO A 180 2.36 -3.99 32.37
N LYS A 181 1.23 -3.83 31.65
CA LYS A 181 1.04 -4.41 30.32
C LYS A 181 2.33 -4.10 29.56
N ALA A 182 3.11 -5.13 29.27
CA ALA A 182 4.28 -4.97 28.42
C ALA A 182 3.77 -4.27 27.15
N ALA A 183 4.22 -3.05 26.95
CA ALA A 183 4.03 -2.38 25.66
C ALA A 183 4.50 -3.36 24.60
N PRO A 184 3.78 -3.52 23.46
CA PRO A 184 4.26 -4.35 22.38
C PRO A 184 5.70 -3.94 22.13
N ALA A 185 6.61 -4.91 22.21
CA ALA A 185 8.01 -4.66 21.91
C ALA A 185 8.06 -3.92 20.58
N PRO A 186 8.76 -2.79 20.45
CA PRO A 186 8.86 -2.11 19.18
C PRO A 186 9.32 -3.14 18.17
N ALA A 187 8.56 -3.32 17.10
CA ALA A 187 8.95 -4.18 15.98
C ALA A 187 10.40 -3.83 15.67
N ALA A 188 11.27 -4.84 15.60
CA ALA A 188 12.68 -4.63 15.36
C ALA A 188 12.80 -3.74 14.12
N ALA A 189 13.27 -2.52 14.29
CA ALA A 189 13.45 -1.59 13.18
C ALA A 189 14.32 -2.28 12.14
N ALA A 190 13.86 -2.31 10.90
CA ALA A 190 14.67 -2.79 9.78
C ALA A 190 16.05 -2.09 9.85
N PRO A 191 17.15 -2.78 9.50
CA PRO A 191 18.49 -2.20 9.59
C PRO A 191 18.51 -0.89 8.79
N ALA A 192 18.50 0.22 9.50
CA ALA A 192 18.64 1.53 8.91
C ALA A 192 20.08 1.65 8.37
N GLY A 193 20.22 2.09 7.13
CA GLY A 193 21.54 2.45 6.57
C GLY A 193 22.26 3.53 7.40
N PRO A 194 23.46 3.97 6.99
CA PRO A 194 24.18 5.04 7.66
C PRO A 194 23.27 6.28 7.80
N SER A 195 23.37 6.97 8.95
CA SER A 195 22.60 8.21 9.15
C SER A 195 23.02 9.30 8.16
N ALA A 196 22.13 10.25 7.86
CA ALA A 196 22.43 11.38 6.99
C ALA A 196 23.68 12.15 7.46
N GLU A 197 23.83 12.34 8.78
CA GLU A 197 25.02 13.00 9.34
C GLU A 197 26.32 12.23 9.07
N THR A 198 26.27 10.88 9.11
CA THR A 198 27.43 10.04 8.77
C THR A 198 27.81 10.21 7.31
N ILE A 199 26.82 10.26 6.41
CA ILE A 199 27.04 10.46 4.99
C ILE A 199 27.60 11.87 4.73
N LEU A 200 27.02 12.92 5.31
CA LEU A 200 27.51 14.29 5.17
C LEU A 200 28.95 14.44 5.62
N LYS A 201 29.33 13.80 6.73
CA LYS A 201 30.72 13.78 7.21
C LYS A 201 31.69 13.12 6.23
N MET A 202 31.26 12.10 5.47
CA MET A 202 32.10 11.43 4.47
C MET A 202 32.46 12.35 3.28
N TYR A 203 31.62 13.34 3.01
CA TYR A 203 31.79 14.28 1.90
C TYR A 203 32.14 15.70 2.34
N ALA A 204 32.54 15.89 3.61
CA ALA A 204 32.83 17.22 4.17
C ALA A 204 33.98 17.95 3.45
N ASP A 205 34.85 17.20 2.73
CA ASP A 205 35.97 17.73 1.93
C ASP A 205 35.60 17.98 0.45
N ARG A 206 34.33 17.80 0.07
CA ARG A 206 33.83 17.98 -1.27
C ARG A 206 32.81 19.10 -1.35
N GLU A 207 32.79 19.79 -2.47
CA GLU A 207 31.71 20.71 -2.80
C GLU A 207 30.44 19.90 -3.10
N THR A 208 29.36 20.11 -2.34
CA THR A 208 28.09 19.39 -2.46
C THR A 208 26.94 20.38 -2.49
N GLU A 209 25.89 20.03 -3.23
CA GLU A 209 24.60 20.73 -3.22
C GLU A 209 23.59 19.88 -2.47
N GLU A 210 23.01 20.41 -1.42
CA GLU A 210 21.92 19.74 -0.70
C GLU A 210 20.57 20.06 -1.36
N VAL A 211 19.89 19.02 -1.86
CA VAL A 211 18.57 19.14 -2.49
C VAL A 211 17.51 18.55 -1.55
N ALA A 212 16.58 19.39 -1.12
CA ALA A 212 15.45 18.94 -0.30
C ALA A 212 14.56 18.00 -1.11
N LEU A 213 14.06 16.94 -0.45
CA LEU A 213 13.14 15.99 -1.07
C LEU A 213 11.74 16.60 -1.16
N ASP A 214 11.17 16.60 -2.37
CA ASP A 214 9.75 16.84 -2.58
C ASP A 214 8.89 15.64 -2.11
N GLY A 215 7.57 15.82 -2.02
CA GLY A 215 6.64 14.76 -1.61
C GLY A 215 6.71 13.53 -2.51
N MET A 216 6.83 13.72 -3.83
CA MET A 216 6.95 12.61 -4.78
C MET A 216 8.23 11.80 -4.56
N ARG A 217 9.38 12.46 -4.36
CA ARG A 217 10.66 11.77 -4.12
C ARG A 217 10.65 11.00 -2.81
N ARG A 218 10.04 11.56 -1.76
CA ARG A 218 9.85 10.87 -0.47
C ARG A 218 9.00 9.60 -0.64
N THR A 219 7.86 9.71 -1.34
CA THR A 219 6.98 8.57 -1.64
C THR A 219 7.70 7.48 -2.45
N ILE A 220 8.46 7.87 -3.49
CA ILE A 220 9.25 6.93 -4.30
C ILE A 220 10.27 6.20 -3.41
N ALA A 221 11.01 6.93 -2.58
CA ALA A 221 12.02 6.35 -1.70
C ALA A 221 11.41 5.33 -0.73
N ALA A 222 10.31 5.68 -0.06
CA ALA A 222 9.61 4.79 0.87
C ALA A 222 9.11 3.53 0.16
N ARG A 223 8.34 3.69 -0.94
CA ARG A 223 7.71 2.57 -1.66
C ARG A 223 8.72 1.62 -2.30
N LEU A 224 9.79 2.14 -2.91
CA LEU A 224 10.78 1.27 -3.55
C LEU A 224 11.68 0.57 -2.52
N SER A 225 11.96 1.20 -1.37
CA SER A 225 12.66 0.56 -0.27
C SER A 225 11.80 -0.57 0.32
N GLU A 226 10.52 -0.32 0.58
CA GLU A 226 9.55 -1.33 1.01
C GLU A 226 9.49 -2.49 0.01
N ALA A 227 9.32 -2.19 -1.29
CA ALA A 227 9.23 -3.21 -2.33
C ALA A 227 10.46 -4.13 -2.37
N LYS A 228 11.66 -3.56 -2.26
CA LYS A 228 12.91 -4.35 -2.28
C LYS A 228 13.15 -5.14 -0.99
N GLN A 229 12.61 -4.70 0.14
CA GLN A 229 12.73 -5.42 1.41
C GLN A 229 11.67 -6.51 1.56
N THR A 230 10.45 -6.29 1.06
CA THR A 230 9.30 -7.16 1.34
C THR A 230 8.93 -8.10 0.20
N ILE A 231 9.23 -7.75 -1.06
CA ILE A 231 8.88 -8.55 -2.24
C ILE A 231 10.07 -9.41 -2.64
N PRO A 232 9.98 -10.75 -2.57
CA PRO A 232 10.99 -11.64 -3.11
C PRO A 232 10.90 -11.65 -4.64
N HIS A 233 11.64 -10.73 -5.29
CA HIS A 233 11.66 -10.62 -6.74
C HIS A 233 12.33 -11.84 -7.38
N PHE A 234 11.68 -12.41 -8.40
CA PHE A 234 12.23 -13.42 -9.29
C PHE A 234 12.16 -12.94 -10.74
N TYR A 235 13.19 -13.15 -11.52
CA TYR A 235 13.37 -12.53 -12.84
C TYR A 235 13.43 -13.59 -13.93
N LEU A 236 12.59 -13.42 -14.95
CA LEU A 236 12.52 -14.29 -16.13
C LEU A 236 12.83 -13.46 -17.37
N ARG A 237 13.73 -13.93 -18.23
CA ARG A 237 14.12 -13.22 -19.44
C ARG A 237 13.80 -14.01 -20.69
N ARG A 238 13.26 -13.31 -21.69
CA ARG A 238 12.99 -13.87 -23.01
C ARG A 238 13.04 -12.78 -24.05
N SER A 239 13.39 -13.14 -25.27
CA SER A 239 13.39 -12.22 -26.42
C SER A 239 12.23 -12.57 -27.36
N ALA A 240 11.69 -11.55 -28.04
CA ALA A 240 10.69 -11.67 -29.08
C ALA A 240 11.20 -11.10 -30.40
N LYS A 241 10.88 -11.77 -31.51
CA LYS A 241 11.15 -11.27 -32.86
C LYS A 241 10.02 -10.34 -33.29
N LEU A 242 10.34 -9.10 -33.62
CA LEU A 242 9.35 -8.07 -33.91
C LEU A 242 9.06 -7.87 -35.40
N ASP A 243 9.69 -8.63 -36.30
CA ASP A 243 9.59 -8.39 -37.74
C ASP A 243 8.13 -8.42 -38.22
N GLU A 244 7.34 -9.43 -37.82
CA GLU A 244 5.94 -9.54 -38.20
C GLU A 244 5.07 -8.47 -37.54
N LEU A 245 5.35 -8.13 -36.27
CA LEU A 245 4.68 -7.03 -35.58
C LEU A 245 4.93 -5.70 -36.26
N MET A 246 6.15 -5.42 -36.69
CA MET A 246 6.51 -4.18 -37.36
C MET A 246 5.82 -4.05 -38.73
N LYS A 247 5.77 -5.14 -39.52
CA LYS A 247 5.00 -5.19 -40.79
C LYS A 247 3.51 -4.96 -40.55
N PHE A 248 2.94 -5.66 -39.59
CA PHE A 248 1.52 -5.56 -39.22
C PHE A 248 1.17 -4.16 -38.73
N ARG A 249 1.98 -3.58 -37.85
CA ARG A 249 1.83 -2.18 -37.40
C ARG A 249 1.88 -1.19 -38.57
N ALA A 250 2.81 -1.35 -39.50
CA ALA A 250 2.91 -0.47 -40.67
C ALA A 250 1.64 -0.55 -41.55
N MET A 251 1.11 -1.77 -41.79
CA MET A 251 -0.13 -1.99 -42.52
C MET A 251 -1.32 -1.32 -41.82
N LEU A 252 -1.49 -1.55 -40.50
CA LEU A 252 -2.58 -0.95 -39.74
C LEU A 252 -2.49 0.56 -39.71
N ASN A 253 -1.31 1.14 -39.51
CA ASN A 253 -1.12 2.58 -39.48
C ASN A 253 -1.48 3.24 -40.82
N LYS A 254 -1.19 2.58 -41.94
CA LYS A 254 -1.63 3.06 -43.29
C LYS A 254 -3.16 3.04 -43.40
N GLN A 255 -3.81 2.00 -42.91
CA GLN A 255 -5.30 1.90 -42.97
C GLN A 255 -5.99 2.88 -42.01
N LEU A 256 -5.38 3.19 -40.88
CA LEU A 256 -5.91 4.07 -39.83
C LEU A 256 -5.57 5.55 -40.07
N GLU A 257 -4.79 5.88 -41.07
CA GLU A 257 -4.33 7.25 -41.34
C GLU A 257 -5.51 8.21 -41.55
N SER A 258 -6.55 7.80 -42.30
CA SER A 258 -7.77 8.59 -42.49
C SER A 258 -8.54 8.88 -41.20
N ARG A 259 -8.34 8.07 -40.16
CA ARG A 259 -8.94 8.23 -38.82
C ARG A 259 -8.04 9.00 -37.84
N GLY A 260 -6.88 9.46 -38.28
CA GLY A 260 -5.89 10.16 -37.40
C GLY A 260 -5.28 9.27 -36.33
N VAL A 261 -5.39 7.95 -36.41
CA VAL A 261 -4.87 7.00 -35.42
C VAL A 261 -3.49 6.50 -35.86
N LYS A 262 -2.51 6.60 -34.97
CA LYS A 262 -1.16 6.07 -35.17
C LYS A 262 -0.78 5.18 -34.00
N LEU A 263 -0.64 3.88 -34.26
CA LEU A 263 -0.28 2.85 -33.30
C LEU A 263 1.23 2.82 -33.05
N SER A 264 1.63 2.72 -31.82
CA SER A 264 3.00 2.50 -31.37
C SER A 264 3.26 1.01 -31.10
N VAL A 265 4.52 0.59 -30.98
CA VAL A 265 4.87 -0.78 -30.53
C VAL A 265 4.33 -1.03 -29.12
N ASN A 266 4.35 0.01 -28.29
CA ASN A 266 3.87 -0.10 -26.90
C ASN A 266 2.38 -0.48 -26.81
N ASP A 267 1.53 -0.01 -27.75
CA ASP A 267 0.11 -0.36 -27.79
C ASP A 267 -0.10 -1.87 -28.00
N PHE A 268 0.76 -2.48 -28.84
CA PHE A 268 0.76 -3.93 -29.05
C PHE A 268 1.28 -4.69 -27.84
N ILE A 269 2.31 -4.17 -27.14
CA ILE A 269 2.83 -4.78 -25.91
C ILE A 269 1.75 -4.77 -24.83
N ILE A 270 1.04 -3.65 -24.63
CA ILE A 270 -0.07 -3.54 -23.69
C ILE A 270 -1.15 -4.59 -24.02
N LYS A 271 -1.54 -4.68 -25.28
CA LYS A 271 -2.56 -5.66 -25.72
C LYS A 271 -2.09 -7.10 -25.53
N ALA A 272 -0.83 -7.40 -25.87
CA ALA A 272 -0.23 -8.72 -25.68
C ALA A 272 -0.21 -9.13 -24.20
N CYS A 273 0.19 -8.24 -23.31
CA CYS A 273 0.16 -8.49 -21.86
C CYS A 273 -1.27 -8.71 -21.36
N ALA A 274 -2.23 -7.88 -21.81
CA ALA A 274 -3.61 -8.00 -21.38
C ALA A 274 -4.25 -9.35 -21.81
N LEU A 275 -3.96 -9.82 -23.02
CA LEU A 275 -4.44 -11.12 -23.51
C LEU A 275 -3.71 -12.29 -22.83
N ALA A 276 -2.40 -12.17 -22.61
CA ALA A 276 -1.62 -13.19 -21.92
C ALA A 276 -2.11 -13.40 -20.46
N LEU A 277 -2.53 -12.33 -19.77
CA LEU A 277 -3.15 -12.44 -18.45
C LEU A 277 -4.51 -13.14 -18.45
N GLN A 278 -5.23 -13.16 -19.59
CA GLN A 278 -6.44 -13.96 -19.75
C GLN A 278 -6.13 -15.42 -20.10
N GLU A 279 -5.05 -15.69 -20.88
CA GLU A 279 -4.59 -17.05 -21.17
C GLU A 279 -3.98 -17.74 -19.92
N VAL A 280 -3.38 -16.95 -19.03
CA VAL A 280 -2.71 -17.42 -17.80
C VAL A 280 -3.30 -16.71 -16.57
N PRO A 281 -4.57 -16.99 -16.22
CA PRO A 281 -5.30 -16.23 -15.21
C PRO A 281 -4.71 -16.33 -13.79
N ASP A 282 -3.96 -17.38 -13.50
CA ASP A 282 -3.28 -17.56 -12.22
C ASP A 282 -2.14 -16.54 -12.02
N ALA A 283 -1.57 -16.00 -13.09
CA ALA A 283 -0.59 -14.93 -13.04
C ALA A 283 -1.21 -13.53 -12.93
N ASN A 284 -2.53 -13.39 -13.17
CA ASN A 284 -3.26 -12.14 -12.99
C ASN A 284 -3.65 -11.94 -11.51
N ALA A 285 -2.67 -11.76 -10.64
CA ALA A 285 -2.88 -11.80 -9.20
C ALA A 285 -1.93 -10.86 -8.44
N VAL A 286 -2.33 -10.52 -7.22
CA VAL A 286 -1.57 -9.66 -6.30
C VAL A 286 -1.50 -10.27 -4.91
N TRP A 287 -0.45 -9.93 -4.16
CA TRP A 287 -0.28 -10.31 -2.76
C TRP A 287 -1.07 -9.37 -1.86
N ALA A 288 -1.95 -9.90 -1.01
CA ALA A 288 -2.79 -9.13 -0.07
C ALA A 288 -2.49 -9.51 1.40
N GLY A 289 -1.21 -9.61 1.74
CA GLY A 289 -0.74 -9.87 3.11
C GLY A 289 -0.85 -11.33 3.52
N ASP A 290 -2.05 -11.84 3.75
CA ASP A 290 -2.34 -13.21 4.19
C ASP A 290 -2.95 -14.10 3.07
N ARG A 291 -3.18 -13.54 1.88
CA ARG A 291 -3.84 -14.22 0.76
C ARG A 291 -3.41 -13.67 -0.60
N ILE A 292 -3.73 -14.40 -1.65
CA ILE A 292 -3.57 -13.98 -3.04
C ILE A 292 -4.94 -13.55 -3.58
N LEU A 293 -5.01 -12.37 -4.20
CA LEU A 293 -6.19 -11.91 -4.91
C LEU A 293 -5.96 -12.10 -6.41
N LYS A 294 -6.75 -12.95 -7.06
CA LYS A 294 -6.76 -13.16 -8.51
C LYS A 294 -7.77 -12.21 -9.14
N LEU A 295 -7.31 -11.38 -10.08
CA LEU A 295 -8.15 -10.45 -10.82
C LEU A 295 -8.72 -11.15 -12.06
N LYS A 296 -9.98 -10.87 -12.40
CA LYS A 296 -10.60 -11.36 -13.63
C LYS A 296 -10.28 -10.46 -14.83
N PRO A 297 -10.45 -9.12 -14.73
CA PRO A 297 -10.04 -8.22 -15.80
C PRO A 297 -8.52 -8.09 -15.87
N SER A 298 -8.00 -7.78 -17.08
CA SER A 298 -6.58 -7.46 -17.25
C SER A 298 -6.41 -5.95 -17.21
N ASP A 299 -6.07 -5.44 -16.03
CA ASP A 299 -5.76 -4.05 -15.79
C ASP A 299 -4.24 -3.86 -15.84
N VAL A 300 -3.77 -3.18 -16.88
CA VAL A 300 -2.34 -3.04 -17.18
C VAL A 300 -1.89 -1.62 -16.88
N ALA A 301 -0.97 -1.47 -15.93
CA ALA A 301 -0.31 -0.22 -15.64
C ALA A 301 0.88 0.01 -16.59
N VAL A 302 1.12 1.26 -16.96
CA VAL A 302 2.26 1.62 -17.83
C VAL A 302 3.06 2.74 -17.19
N ALA A 303 4.37 2.52 -16.98
CA ALA A 303 5.25 3.54 -16.43
C ALA A 303 5.43 4.70 -17.41
N VAL A 304 5.09 5.92 -16.98
CA VAL A 304 5.25 7.17 -17.72
C VAL A 304 6.22 8.06 -16.98
N ALA A 305 7.37 8.33 -17.59
CA ALA A 305 8.37 9.25 -17.04
C ALA A 305 7.83 10.68 -17.06
N ILE A 306 7.99 11.38 -15.94
CA ILE A 306 7.65 12.79 -15.76
C ILE A 306 8.84 13.52 -15.13
N GLU A 307 8.78 14.84 -15.08
CA GLU A 307 9.79 15.63 -14.35
C GLU A 307 9.70 15.31 -12.85
N GLY A 308 10.82 14.91 -12.27
CA GLY A 308 10.95 14.56 -10.84
C GLY A 308 10.57 13.14 -10.47
N GLY A 309 10.01 12.31 -11.41
CA GLY A 309 9.58 10.96 -11.07
C GLY A 309 8.89 10.19 -12.18
N LEU A 310 7.95 9.36 -11.82
CA LEU A 310 7.12 8.62 -12.76
C LEU A 310 5.70 8.43 -12.20
N PHE A 311 4.72 8.34 -13.11
CA PHE A 311 3.39 7.82 -12.83
C PHE A 311 3.18 6.47 -13.51
N THR A 312 2.30 5.66 -12.96
CA THR A 312 1.91 4.34 -13.52
C THR A 312 0.40 4.30 -13.81
N PRO A 313 -0.11 5.10 -14.78
CA PRO A 313 -1.53 5.03 -15.13
C PRO A 313 -1.94 3.62 -15.54
N VAL A 314 -3.18 3.25 -15.19
CA VAL A 314 -3.74 1.91 -15.37
C VAL A 314 -4.78 1.91 -16.47
N LEU A 315 -4.54 1.13 -17.52
CA LEU A 315 -5.54 0.84 -18.54
C LEU A 315 -6.42 -0.32 -18.04
N LYS A 316 -7.63 0.01 -17.62
CA LYS A 316 -8.60 -0.96 -17.11
C LYS A 316 -9.22 -1.76 -18.24
N ASP A 317 -9.54 -3.04 -18.00
CA ASP A 317 -10.14 -3.95 -18.97
C ASP A 317 -9.44 -3.98 -20.34
N ALA A 318 -8.10 -3.90 -20.33
CA ALA A 318 -7.31 -3.77 -21.56
C ALA A 318 -7.51 -4.93 -22.55
N GLN A 319 -7.89 -6.13 -22.06
CA GLN A 319 -8.21 -7.29 -22.90
C GLN A 319 -9.41 -7.04 -23.82
N GLN A 320 -10.39 -6.23 -23.41
CA GLN A 320 -11.60 -5.96 -24.19
C GLN A 320 -11.42 -4.81 -25.19
N LYS A 321 -10.43 -3.97 -24.99
CA LYS A 321 -10.21 -2.76 -25.79
C LYS A 321 -9.53 -3.07 -27.12
N THR A 322 -9.92 -2.38 -28.17
CA THR A 322 -9.21 -2.42 -29.45
C THR A 322 -7.87 -1.70 -29.35
N LEU A 323 -6.93 -2.00 -30.24
CA LEU A 323 -5.62 -1.31 -30.31
C LEU A 323 -5.78 0.21 -30.47
N SER A 324 -6.77 0.67 -31.24
CA SER A 324 -7.04 2.10 -31.41
C SER A 324 -7.53 2.75 -30.12
N ALA A 325 -8.41 2.08 -29.37
CA ALA A 325 -8.90 2.56 -28.09
C ALA A 325 -7.77 2.61 -27.04
N LEU A 326 -6.97 1.55 -26.93
CA LEU A 326 -5.80 1.51 -26.04
C LEU A 326 -4.80 2.62 -26.36
N SER A 327 -4.52 2.85 -27.67
CA SER A 327 -3.61 3.90 -28.09
C SER A 327 -4.11 5.30 -27.73
N ALA A 328 -5.42 5.56 -27.90
CA ALA A 328 -6.03 6.84 -27.55
C ALA A 328 -6.00 7.09 -26.04
N GLU A 329 -6.43 6.10 -25.24
CA GLU A 329 -6.46 6.16 -23.78
C GLU A 329 -5.04 6.32 -23.20
N MET A 330 -4.07 5.53 -23.70
CA MET A 330 -2.69 5.63 -23.24
C MET A 330 -2.09 7.01 -23.51
N LYS A 331 -2.37 7.62 -24.68
CA LYS A 331 -1.90 8.97 -25.01
C LYS A 331 -2.53 10.02 -24.10
N ASP A 332 -3.82 9.92 -23.81
CA ASP A 332 -4.51 10.82 -22.89
C ASP A 332 -3.91 10.71 -21.49
N LEU A 333 -3.84 9.49 -20.94
CA LEU A 333 -3.27 9.22 -19.63
C LEU A 333 -1.81 9.72 -19.54
N ALA A 334 -0.98 9.49 -20.56
CA ALA A 334 0.39 9.96 -20.59
C ALA A 334 0.50 11.50 -20.61
N ASN A 335 -0.38 12.18 -21.32
CA ASN A 335 -0.40 13.65 -21.37
C ASN A 335 -0.83 14.23 -20.02
N ARG A 336 -1.85 13.64 -19.38
CA ARG A 336 -2.30 14.06 -18.05
C ARG A 336 -1.30 13.70 -16.97
N ALA A 337 -0.57 12.59 -17.08
CA ALA A 337 0.55 12.26 -16.21
C ALA A 337 1.63 13.35 -16.23
N LYS A 338 2.08 13.76 -17.43
CA LYS A 338 3.11 14.80 -17.60
C LYS A 338 2.70 16.15 -17.01
N THR A 339 1.41 16.45 -17.02
CA THR A 339 0.85 17.70 -16.45
C THR A 339 0.39 17.52 -15.01
N LYS A 340 0.67 16.36 -14.36
CA LYS A 340 0.27 16.01 -12.98
C LYS A 340 -1.24 16.13 -12.72
N LYS A 341 -2.06 15.83 -13.73
CA LYS A 341 -3.54 15.94 -13.70
C LYS A 341 -4.24 14.56 -13.65
N LEU A 342 -3.53 13.50 -13.29
CA LEU A 342 -4.14 12.18 -13.08
C LEU A 342 -4.84 12.12 -11.74
N ALA A 343 -6.08 11.63 -11.74
CA ALA A 343 -6.80 11.33 -10.51
C ALA A 343 -6.25 10.05 -9.85
N PRO A 344 -6.29 9.90 -8.52
CA PRO A 344 -5.74 8.74 -7.81
C PRO A 344 -6.25 7.38 -8.33
N HIS A 345 -7.52 7.27 -8.70
CA HIS A 345 -8.12 6.04 -9.21
C HIS A 345 -7.61 5.62 -10.62
N GLU A 346 -6.86 6.51 -11.31
CA GLU A 346 -6.31 6.25 -12.65
C GLU A 346 -4.90 5.64 -12.60
N TYR A 347 -4.20 5.73 -11.45
CA TYR A 347 -2.88 5.12 -11.26
C TYR A 347 -2.81 4.14 -10.07
N GLN A 348 -3.97 3.80 -9.51
CA GLN A 348 -4.10 2.80 -8.45
C GLN A 348 -4.83 1.56 -8.96
N GLY A 349 -4.39 0.39 -8.53
CA GLY A 349 -4.97 -0.90 -8.92
C GLY A 349 -4.17 -1.60 -10.02
N GLY A 350 -4.80 -2.63 -10.62
CA GLY A 350 -4.15 -3.54 -11.55
C GLY A 350 -3.27 -4.58 -10.85
N SER A 351 -2.87 -5.59 -11.60
CA SER A 351 -2.00 -6.67 -11.13
C SER A 351 -0.64 -6.66 -11.83
N PHE A 352 -0.55 -5.96 -12.95
CA PHE A 352 0.57 -6.03 -13.88
C PHE A 352 0.99 -4.65 -14.36
N ALA A 353 2.30 -4.43 -14.46
CA ALA A 353 2.85 -3.17 -14.96
C ALA A 353 3.80 -3.39 -16.14
N ILE A 354 3.97 -2.35 -16.96
CA ILE A 354 4.94 -2.31 -18.05
C ILE A 354 5.87 -1.12 -17.84
N SER A 355 7.18 -1.36 -17.94
CA SER A 355 8.20 -0.32 -17.99
C SER A 355 8.99 -0.46 -19.29
N ASN A 356 8.95 0.55 -20.15
CA ASN A 356 9.60 0.52 -21.46
C ASN A 356 10.71 1.57 -21.55
N LEU A 357 11.97 1.11 -21.65
CA LEU A 357 13.16 1.95 -21.82
C LEU A 357 13.81 1.77 -23.21
N GLY A 358 13.14 1.07 -24.12
CA GLY A 358 13.65 0.84 -25.47
C GLY A 358 13.91 2.13 -26.25
N MET A 359 13.14 3.20 -25.97
CA MET A 359 13.36 4.52 -26.60
C MET A 359 14.68 5.18 -26.19
N PHE A 360 15.28 4.76 -25.09
CA PHE A 360 16.59 5.23 -24.61
C PHE A 360 17.74 4.33 -25.06
N GLY A 361 17.47 3.31 -25.90
CA GLY A 361 18.48 2.38 -26.38
C GLY A 361 18.89 1.32 -25.35
N ILE A 362 18.18 1.19 -24.23
CA ILE A 362 18.45 0.16 -23.24
C ILE A 362 18.02 -1.20 -23.78
N GLU A 363 18.94 -2.15 -23.85
CA GLU A 363 18.71 -3.47 -24.40
C GLU A 363 17.96 -4.37 -23.40
N ASN A 364 18.35 -4.32 -22.11
CA ASN A 364 17.77 -5.15 -21.07
C ASN A 364 17.91 -4.49 -19.70
N PHE A 365 16.93 -4.64 -18.82
CA PHE A 365 16.97 -4.18 -17.45
C PHE A 365 15.97 -4.95 -16.58
N ASP A 366 16.16 -4.93 -15.27
CA ASP A 366 15.27 -5.53 -14.28
C ASP A 366 14.50 -4.42 -13.58
N ALA A 367 13.17 -4.40 -13.78
CA ALA A 367 12.31 -3.42 -13.12
C ALA A 367 11.98 -3.83 -11.69
N VAL A 368 11.85 -2.84 -10.81
CA VAL A 368 11.35 -3.04 -9.45
C VAL A 368 9.82 -3.08 -9.50
N ILE A 369 9.22 -4.08 -8.86
CA ILE A 369 7.76 -4.17 -8.74
C ILE A 369 7.28 -3.01 -7.88
N ASN A 370 6.26 -2.28 -8.37
CA ASN A 370 5.58 -1.24 -7.61
C ASN A 370 4.35 -1.88 -6.93
N PRO A 371 4.32 -2.03 -5.61
CA PRO A 371 3.14 -2.59 -4.92
C PRO A 371 1.86 -1.80 -5.26
N PRO A 372 0.70 -2.48 -5.41
CA PRO A 372 0.42 -3.89 -5.11
C PRO A 372 0.62 -4.86 -6.28
N HIS A 373 1.23 -4.46 -7.41
CA HIS A 373 1.35 -5.34 -8.57
C HIS A 373 2.07 -6.66 -8.23
N GLY A 374 1.60 -7.77 -8.84
CA GLY A 374 2.25 -9.07 -8.73
C GLY A 374 3.41 -9.25 -9.71
N ALA A 375 3.44 -8.46 -10.79
CA ALA A 375 4.51 -8.52 -11.79
C ALA A 375 4.70 -7.19 -12.54
N ILE A 376 5.90 -7.02 -13.12
CA ILE A 376 6.23 -5.92 -14.03
C ILE A 376 7.09 -6.43 -15.18
N LEU A 377 6.73 -6.04 -16.41
CA LEU A 377 7.48 -6.33 -17.63
C LEU A 377 8.41 -5.16 -17.97
N ALA A 378 9.69 -5.37 -17.88
CA ALA A 378 10.72 -4.49 -18.42
C ALA A 378 10.92 -4.76 -19.92
N VAL A 379 10.80 -3.73 -20.74
CA VAL A 379 10.88 -3.82 -22.19
C VAL A 379 12.08 -3.04 -22.71
N GLY A 380 12.99 -3.75 -23.39
CA GLY A 380 14.19 -3.18 -24.00
C GLY A 380 13.95 -2.68 -25.42
N ALA A 381 15.05 -2.19 -26.04
CA ALA A 381 15.06 -1.75 -27.42
C ALA A 381 14.90 -2.94 -28.39
N GLY A 382 14.22 -2.71 -29.51
CA GLY A 382 14.27 -3.60 -30.66
C GLY A 382 15.53 -3.35 -31.47
N ILE A 383 16.42 -4.33 -31.54
CA ILE A 383 17.71 -4.22 -32.22
C ILE A 383 17.85 -5.31 -33.28
N GLN A 384 18.56 -5.00 -34.37
CA GLN A 384 18.91 -5.99 -35.39
C GLN A 384 19.96 -6.95 -34.82
N THR A 385 19.57 -8.22 -34.70
CA THR A 385 20.39 -9.27 -34.07
C THR A 385 20.48 -10.47 -35.01
N PRO A 386 21.67 -11.07 -35.21
CA PRO A 386 21.79 -12.33 -35.93
C PRO A 386 21.17 -13.46 -35.06
N VAL A 387 20.21 -14.18 -35.63
CA VAL A 387 19.55 -15.31 -35.02
C VAL A 387 19.66 -16.54 -35.92
N VAL A 388 19.62 -17.74 -35.31
CA VAL A 388 19.61 -18.97 -36.10
C VAL A 388 18.15 -19.40 -36.32
N GLU A 389 17.74 -19.49 -37.61
CA GLU A 389 16.45 -20.04 -38.01
C GLU A 389 16.68 -21.13 -39.08
N ASN A 390 16.11 -22.30 -38.85
CA ASN A 390 16.23 -23.47 -39.76
C ASN A 390 17.70 -23.85 -40.11
N GLY A 391 18.63 -23.57 -39.16
CA GLY A 391 20.05 -23.85 -39.37
C GLY A 391 20.85 -22.73 -40.07
N GLU A 392 20.19 -21.66 -40.48
CA GLU A 392 20.82 -20.50 -41.13
C GLU A 392 20.85 -19.28 -40.19
N VAL A 393 21.89 -18.45 -40.35
CA VAL A 393 22.00 -17.18 -39.61
C VAL A 393 21.23 -16.11 -40.40
N VAL A 394 20.19 -15.56 -39.79
CA VAL A 394 19.37 -14.49 -40.36
C VAL A 394 19.37 -13.27 -39.44
N VAL A 395 19.18 -12.08 -39.98
CA VAL A 395 19.05 -10.85 -39.19
C VAL A 395 17.57 -10.62 -38.89
N ARG A 396 17.27 -10.46 -37.59
CA ARG A 396 15.93 -10.17 -37.10
C ARG A 396 15.93 -8.96 -36.19
N ASN A 397 14.79 -8.29 -36.10
CA ASN A 397 14.56 -7.25 -35.12
C ASN A 397 14.13 -7.92 -33.80
N VAL A 398 15.03 -7.97 -32.85
CA VAL A 398 14.83 -8.72 -31.59
C VAL A 398 14.69 -7.74 -30.43
N MET A 399 13.65 -7.91 -29.62
CA MET A 399 13.38 -7.15 -28.41
C MET A 399 13.56 -8.05 -27.19
N SER A 400 14.44 -7.66 -26.28
CA SER A 400 14.60 -8.36 -25.00
C SER A 400 13.61 -7.85 -23.98
N MET A 401 13.07 -8.77 -23.17
CA MET A 401 12.13 -8.48 -22.11
C MET A 401 12.53 -9.21 -20.84
N THR A 402 12.38 -8.55 -19.69
CA THR A 402 12.50 -9.15 -18.36
C THR A 402 11.18 -9.04 -17.63
N LEU A 403 10.63 -10.16 -17.19
CA LEU A 403 9.48 -10.22 -16.31
C LEU A 403 9.98 -10.35 -14.86
N SER A 404 9.77 -9.32 -14.06
CA SER A 404 9.98 -9.37 -12.61
C SER A 404 8.65 -9.78 -11.95
N VAL A 405 8.67 -10.82 -11.14
CA VAL A 405 7.48 -11.34 -10.45
C VAL A 405 7.68 -11.35 -8.94
N ASP A 406 6.59 -11.16 -8.21
CA ASP A 406 6.52 -11.45 -6.78
C ASP A 406 6.44 -12.97 -6.59
N HIS A 407 7.55 -13.59 -6.13
CA HIS A 407 7.64 -15.04 -6.02
C HIS A 407 6.69 -15.64 -4.96
N ARG A 408 6.01 -14.82 -4.17
CA ARG A 408 4.92 -15.27 -3.27
C ARG A 408 3.63 -15.54 -4.04
N VAL A 409 3.46 -14.91 -5.22
CA VAL A 409 2.25 -14.96 -6.04
C VAL A 409 2.47 -15.78 -7.31
N ILE A 410 3.60 -15.56 -7.97
CA ILE A 410 3.94 -16.15 -9.28
C ILE A 410 5.25 -16.93 -9.14
N ASP A 411 5.19 -18.23 -9.33
CA ASP A 411 6.37 -19.08 -9.36
C ASP A 411 7.07 -19.07 -10.74
N GLY A 412 8.22 -19.78 -10.83
CA GLY A 412 9.00 -19.80 -12.06
C GLY A 412 8.27 -20.41 -13.26
N ALA A 413 7.47 -21.46 -13.06
CA ALA A 413 6.72 -22.12 -14.13
C ALA A 413 5.57 -21.23 -14.63
N LEU A 414 4.80 -20.66 -13.71
CA LEU A 414 3.70 -19.76 -14.01
C LEU A 414 4.19 -18.48 -14.71
N GLY A 415 5.29 -17.89 -14.23
CA GLY A 415 5.91 -16.72 -14.85
C GLY A 415 6.47 -17.03 -16.25
N ALA A 416 7.02 -18.23 -16.47
CA ALA A 416 7.49 -18.66 -17.79
C ALA A 416 6.31 -18.84 -18.78
N GLN A 417 5.19 -19.41 -18.33
CA GLN A 417 3.96 -19.52 -19.14
C GLN A 417 3.42 -18.15 -19.53
N LEU A 418 3.36 -17.21 -18.57
CA LEU A 418 2.92 -15.85 -18.85
C LEU A 418 3.82 -15.16 -19.89
N LEU A 419 5.14 -15.26 -19.71
CA LEU A 419 6.11 -14.65 -20.63
C LEU A 419 6.07 -15.32 -22.01
N GLU A 420 5.81 -16.63 -22.08
CA GLU A 420 5.59 -17.34 -23.34
C GLU A 420 4.34 -16.85 -24.07
N ALA A 421 3.22 -16.67 -23.36
CA ALA A 421 1.98 -16.14 -23.95
C ALA A 421 2.20 -14.71 -24.49
N ILE A 422 2.91 -13.84 -23.75
CA ILE A 422 3.26 -12.49 -24.20
C ILE A 422 4.07 -12.54 -25.50
N VAL A 423 5.13 -13.37 -25.55
CA VAL A 423 5.97 -13.52 -26.76
C VAL A 423 5.17 -14.04 -27.94
N LYS A 424 4.32 -15.07 -27.73
CA LYS A 424 3.44 -15.63 -28.75
C LYS A 424 2.55 -14.56 -29.40
N HIS A 425 1.95 -13.66 -28.60
CA HIS A 425 1.14 -12.56 -29.14
C HIS A 425 1.98 -11.54 -29.89
N LEU A 426 3.16 -11.20 -29.42
CA LEU A 426 4.05 -10.24 -30.10
C LEU A 426 4.59 -10.79 -31.43
N GLU A 427 4.94 -12.07 -31.49
CA GLU A 427 5.43 -12.72 -32.72
C GLU A 427 4.29 -13.06 -33.70
N ASN A 428 3.03 -13.19 -33.22
CA ASN A 428 1.85 -13.47 -34.03
C ASN A 428 0.75 -12.39 -33.81
N PRO A 429 0.99 -11.15 -34.24
CA PRO A 429 0.19 -9.99 -33.85
C PRO A 429 -1.25 -10.01 -34.39
N MET A 430 -1.53 -10.75 -35.47
CA MET A 430 -2.90 -10.88 -36.00
C MET A 430 -3.84 -11.59 -35.03
N GLY A 431 -3.32 -12.52 -34.22
CA GLY A 431 -4.11 -13.22 -33.20
C GLY A 431 -4.64 -12.29 -32.09
N MET A 432 -4.08 -11.09 -31.93
CA MET A 432 -4.58 -10.10 -30.97
C MET A 432 -5.86 -9.38 -31.41
N LEU A 433 -6.33 -9.59 -32.67
CA LEU A 433 -7.56 -9.01 -33.20
C LEU A 433 -8.76 -9.98 -33.16
N ALA A 434 -8.52 -11.24 -32.80
CA ALA A 434 -9.52 -12.30 -32.76
C ALA A 434 -10.30 -12.39 -31.45
#